data_2d35b3af57f65fa7b7689be281709c19
#
_entry.id   2d35b3af57f65fa7b7689be281709c19
#
_cell.length_a   1.000
_cell.length_b   1.000
_cell.length_c   1.000
_cell.angle_alpha   90.00
_cell.angle_beta   90.00
_cell.angle_gamma   90.00
#
_symmetry.space_group_name_H-M   'P 1'
#
loop_
_entity.id
_entity.type
_entity.pdbx_description
1 polymer ?
#
loop_
_entity_poly.entity_id
_entity_poly.type
_entity_poly.pdbx_seq_one_letter_code
_entity_poly.pdbx_strand_id
1 'polypeptide(L)'
;MPFRLATKIITIGAIVIVLQIALSMIWSQIRERQHAQESVADNIAASAAGEQTLIGPLLLIEYRQEVREVQADVLTGHHKEHTRIVEGSRVIAPQTVQLTGQAQVEKRQRGIYHANLYRSQWQVQGRIDVPELAQTLAAQHPQHSRLLGARAFLVLGVSDQRGISNNPQVHIGERSATFQAGSRDVLPSPAIHADLGDIDLSQAHDWPFKLELDLMGSQRLAIAPTAQFTQVQMRSNWPHPSFQGRFLPDTREVSAEGYSASWSVSHLARNYQRALHAASGAHAERESLQITFFDPVNIYAQAVRAVKYGLLFIALTFAAFFLIETTRRLPIHPMQYLLAGAALAIFFLLLISLSEHLPFWLSYLAAALACVTLLSLYLGAALRNRWHGTAFGAGIAALYGILYAILLSEDNALLMGSLLLFAALAALMLGTRHIDWYALVGPMQPLRRGARPTHTQGEADTAPHAAEVDASPGAEAGAEKPQV
;
A
#
# COMPACT_ATOMS: atom_id res chain seq x y z
N MET A 1 -9.63 52.86 0.13
CA MET A 1 -9.91 51.68 -0.74
C MET A 1 -8.90 50.54 -0.61
N PRO A 2 -7.62 50.75 -0.33
CA PRO A 2 -6.64 49.62 -0.20
C PRO A 2 -6.99 48.65 0.90
N PHE A 3 -7.56 49.11 1.99
CA PHE A 3 -8.00 48.30 3.12
C PHE A 3 -9.03 47.21 2.74
N ARG A 4 -9.94 47.53 1.79
CA ARG A 4 -10.99 46.59 1.37
C ARG A 4 -10.47 45.41 0.55
N LEU A 5 -9.47 45.62 -0.32
CA LEU A 5 -8.86 44.54 -1.12
C LEU A 5 -8.02 43.59 -0.24
N ALA A 6 -7.19 44.17 0.62
CA ALA A 6 -6.39 43.38 1.56
C ALA A 6 -7.28 42.53 2.50
N THR A 7 -8.31 43.12 3.09
CA THR A 7 -9.29 42.42 3.92
C THR A 7 -9.96 41.28 3.14
N LYS A 8 -10.31 41.50 1.88
CA LYS A 8 -10.93 40.47 1.05
C LYS A 8 -10.00 39.30 0.76
N ILE A 9 -8.75 39.58 0.39
CA ILE A 9 -7.76 38.52 0.14
C ILE A 9 -7.54 37.71 1.41
N ILE A 10 -7.42 38.36 2.58
CA ILE A 10 -7.30 37.67 3.87
C ILE A 10 -8.54 36.82 4.14
N THR A 11 -9.75 37.33 3.87
CA THR A 11 -11.00 36.56 4.06
C THR A 11 -11.06 35.36 3.13
N ILE A 12 -10.69 35.51 1.85
CA ILE A 12 -10.63 34.37 0.89
C ILE A 12 -9.59 33.36 1.37
N GLY A 13 -8.41 33.81 1.83
CA GLY A 13 -7.41 32.93 2.40
C GLY A 13 -7.91 32.16 3.62
N ALA A 14 -8.62 32.81 4.53
CA ALA A 14 -9.25 32.15 5.67
C ALA A 14 -10.31 31.11 5.24
N ILE A 15 -11.13 31.42 4.23
CA ILE A 15 -12.10 30.48 3.65
C ILE A 15 -11.36 29.25 3.07
N VAL A 16 -10.27 29.44 2.33
CA VAL A 16 -9.47 28.33 1.79
C VAL A 16 -8.95 27.44 2.89
N ILE A 17 -8.47 28.01 4.01
CA ILE A 17 -8.01 27.25 5.17
C ILE A 17 -9.17 26.42 5.77
N VAL A 18 -10.34 27.00 5.95
CA VAL A 18 -11.54 26.28 6.46
C VAL A 18 -11.91 25.14 5.51
N LEU A 19 -11.90 25.37 4.20
CA LEU A 19 -12.19 24.34 3.22
C LEU A 19 -11.12 23.25 3.17
N GLN A 20 -9.85 23.59 3.43
CA GLN A 20 -8.78 22.60 3.57
C GLN A 20 -9.02 21.67 4.76
N ILE A 21 -9.54 22.20 5.87
CA ILE A 21 -9.94 21.37 7.02
C ILE A 21 -11.07 20.42 6.60
N ALA A 22 -12.09 20.92 5.91
CA ALA A 22 -13.18 20.07 5.40
C ALA A 22 -12.67 18.97 4.45
N LEU A 23 -11.76 19.30 3.52
CA LEU A 23 -11.14 18.32 2.62
C LEU A 23 -10.30 17.28 3.41
N SER A 24 -9.60 17.69 4.46
CA SER A 24 -8.84 16.77 5.29
C SER A 24 -9.74 15.80 6.06
N MET A 25 -10.89 16.24 6.53
CA MET A 25 -11.90 15.38 7.15
C MET A 25 -12.47 14.37 6.14
N ILE A 26 -12.78 14.79 4.92
CA ILE A 26 -13.25 13.90 3.84
C ILE A 26 -12.15 12.86 3.51
N TRP A 27 -10.91 13.29 3.40
CA TRP A 27 -9.79 12.40 3.16
C TRP A 27 -9.59 11.37 4.29
N SER A 28 -9.74 11.79 5.55
CA SER A 28 -9.72 10.87 6.70
C SER A 28 -10.85 9.84 6.61
N GLN A 29 -12.07 10.28 6.25
CA GLN A 29 -13.22 9.40 6.08
C GLN A 29 -13.00 8.36 4.97
N ILE A 30 -12.42 8.76 3.84
CA ILE A 30 -12.09 7.82 2.75
C ILE A 30 -11.05 6.79 3.21
N ARG A 31 -10.04 7.22 3.96
CA ARG A 31 -9.04 6.31 4.52
C ARG A 31 -9.63 5.32 5.52
N GLU A 32 -10.52 5.78 6.37
CA GLU A 32 -11.23 4.90 7.31
C GLU A 32 -12.02 3.82 6.55
N ARG A 33 -12.71 4.19 5.47
CA ARG A 33 -13.41 3.23 4.60
C ARG A 33 -12.46 2.26 3.90
N GLN A 34 -11.31 2.73 3.45
CA GLN A 34 -10.27 1.88 2.86
C GLN A 34 -9.74 0.86 3.87
N HIS A 35 -9.41 1.29 5.10
CA HIS A 35 -8.98 0.38 6.17
C HIS A 35 -10.08 -0.61 6.58
N ALA A 36 -11.34 -0.19 6.56
CA ALA A 36 -12.47 -1.09 6.78
C ALA A 36 -12.56 -2.17 5.69
N GLN A 37 -12.31 -1.81 4.42
CA GLN A 37 -12.22 -2.78 3.31
C GLN A 37 -11.10 -3.78 3.53
N GLU A 38 -9.90 -3.31 3.86
CA GLU A 38 -8.73 -4.16 4.13
C GLU A 38 -9.02 -5.11 5.31
N SER A 39 -9.57 -4.60 6.41
CA SER A 39 -9.95 -5.42 7.57
C SER A 39 -11.02 -6.48 7.24
N VAL A 40 -12.01 -6.16 6.41
CA VAL A 40 -13.01 -7.14 5.97
C VAL A 40 -12.38 -8.18 5.04
N ALA A 41 -11.47 -7.79 4.14
CA ALA A 41 -10.74 -8.71 3.29
C ALA A 41 -9.90 -9.69 4.13
N ASP A 42 -9.20 -9.19 5.16
CA ASP A 42 -8.44 -10.01 6.11
C ASP A 42 -9.34 -10.96 6.92
N ASN A 43 -10.51 -10.51 7.34
CA ASN A 43 -11.50 -11.36 8.03
C ASN A 43 -12.06 -12.46 7.11
N ILE A 44 -12.30 -12.19 5.83
CA ILE A 44 -12.72 -13.19 4.86
C ILE A 44 -11.58 -14.20 4.65
N ALA A 45 -10.35 -13.73 4.49
CA ALA A 45 -9.16 -14.57 4.38
C ALA A 45 -8.95 -15.43 5.65
N ALA A 46 -9.09 -14.85 6.83
CA ALA A 46 -8.98 -15.58 8.09
C ALA A 46 -10.05 -16.66 8.26
N SER A 47 -11.23 -16.48 7.65
CA SER A 47 -12.32 -17.47 7.71
C SER A 47 -12.19 -18.59 6.68
N ALA A 48 -11.45 -18.38 5.59
CA ALA A 48 -11.23 -19.34 4.52
C ALA A 48 -9.80 -19.90 4.56
N ALA A 49 -8.86 -19.16 3.96
CA ALA A 49 -7.41 -19.36 4.03
C ALA A 49 -6.75 -18.03 3.65
N GLY A 50 -5.63 -17.72 4.29
CA GLY A 50 -4.83 -16.53 4.00
C GLY A 50 -4.10 -16.59 2.66
N GLU A 51 -3.14 -15.70 2.50
CA GLU A 51 -2.20 -15.76 1.38
C GLU A 51 -1.38 -17.05 1.45
N GLN A 52 -1.18 -17.68 0.30
CA GLN A 52 -0.49 -18.96 0.24
C GLN A 52 0.93 -18.82 -0.29
N THR A 53 1.84 -19.51 0.39
CA THR A 53 3.21 -19.72 -0.06
C THR A 53 3.49 -21.20 -0.08
N LEU A 54 3.82 -21.73 -1.27
CA LEU A 54 4.30 -23.10 -1.45
C LEU A 54 5.82 -23.15 -1.42
N ILE A 55 6.40 -24.02 -0.60
CA ILE A 55 7.85 -24.22 -0.47
C ILE A 55 8.17 -25.69 -0.66
N GLY A 56 8.97 -26.01 -1.60
CA GLY A 56 9.32 -27.41 -1.83
C GLY A 56 8.80 -27.96 -3.14
N PRO A 57 8.71 -29.32 -3.22
CA PRO A 57 8.99 -30.31 -2.16
C PRO A 57 10.46 -30.44 -1.81
N LEU A 58 10.75 -30.97 -0.60
CA LEU A 58 12.08 -31.32 -0.10
C LEU A 58 12.06 -32.74 0.46
N LEU A 59 13.13 -33.52 0.26
CA LEU A 59 13.28 -34.81 0.88
C LEU A 59 14.07 -34.66 2.17
N LEU A 60 13.50 -35.08 3.29
CA LEU A 60 14.16 -35.21 4.57
C LEU A 60 14.55 -36.68 4.77
N ILE A 61 15.80 -36.93 5.12
CA ILE A 61 16.29 -38.24 5.54
C ILE A 61 16.71 -38.11 7.00
N GLU A 62 16.04 -38.81 7.88
CA GLU A 62 16.43 -38.99 9.28
C GLU A 62 17.20 -40.29 9.42
N TYR A 63 18.33 -40.26 10.09
CA TYR A 63 19.17 -41.45 10.26
C TYR A 63 19.66 -41.58 11.67
N ARG A 64 19.97 -42.84 12.08
CA ARG A 64 20.57 -43.19 13.35
C ARG A 64 21.90 -43.87 13.11
N GLN A 65 22.93 -43.40 13.82
CA GLN A 65 24.27 -43.96 13.76
C GLN A 65 24.71 -44.39 15.15
N GLU A 66 25.36 -45.54 15.20
CA GLU A 66 26.10 -45.99 16.35
C GLU A 66 27.53 -45.47 16.22
N VAL A 67 27.95 -44.62 17.16
CA VAL A 67 29.28 -44.02 17.19
C VAL A 67 30.02 -44.58 18.40
N ARG A 68 31.23 -45.15 18.18
CA ARG A 68 32.11 -45.60 19.24
C ARG A 68 33.09 -44.48 19.56
N GLU A 69 33.01 -43.94 20.76
CA GLU A 69 33.94 -42.98 21.29
C GLU A 69 34.91 -43.66 22.23
N VAL A 70 36.23 -43.56 21.94
CA VAL A 70 37.28 -44.03 22.82
C VAL A 70 37.68 -42.90 23.75
N GLN A 71 37.23 -42.95 24.99
CA GLN A 71 37.59 -41.97 26.01
C GLN A 71 38.80 -42.52 26.80
N ALA A 72 39.97 -41.83 26.70
CA ALA A 72 41.13 -42.13 27.52
C ALA A 72 40.87 -41.66 28.96
N ASP A 73 40.89 -42.55 29.91
CA ASP A 73 40.90 -42.22 31.33
C ASP A 73 42.26 -41.61 31.69
N VAL A 74 42.26 -40.31 31.98
CA VAL A 74 43.47 -39.51 32.26
C VAL A 74 44.24 -40.00 33.48
N LEU A 75 43.60 -40.77 34.39
CA LEU A 75 44.19 -41.24 35.62
C LEU A 75 44.77 -42.67 35.52
N THR A 76 44.17 -43.51 34.67
CA THR A 76 44.54 -44.94 34.61
C THR A 76 45.18 -45.35 33.28
N GLY A 77 45.19 -44.47 32.27
CA GLY A 77 45.73 -44.81 30.93
C GLY A 77 44.89 -45.84 30.15
N HIS A 78 43.77 -46.29 30.73
CA HIS A 78 42.93 -47.27 30.06
C HIS A 78 41.94 -46.53 29.09
N HIS A 79 41.82 -47.11 27.89
CA HIS A 79 40.84 -46.69 26.92
C HIS A 79 39.50 -47.37 27.21
N LYS A 80 38.45 -46.59 27.56
CA LYS A 80 37.10 -47.10 27.64
C LYS A 80 36.36 -46.75 26.35
N GLU A 81 35.86 -47.79 25.69
CA GLU A 81 34.96 -47.62 24.56
C GLU A 81 33.53 -47.35 25.06
N HIS A 82 32.98 -46.21 24.70
CA HIS A 82 31.55 -45.87 24.89
C HIS A 82 30.85 -45.89 23.57
N THR A 83 29.78 -46.67 23.46
CA THR A 83 28.90 -46.68 22.30
C THR A 83 27.75 -45.73 22.54
N ARG A 84 27.56 -44.80 21.63
CA ARG A 84 26.49 -43.80 21.68
C ARG A 84 25.70 -43.84 20.36
N ILE A 85 24.37 -43.77 20.44
CA ILE A 85 23.49 -43.57 19.29
C ILE A 85 23.36 -42.07 19.02
N VAL A 86 23.70 -41.66 17.82
CA VAL A 86 23.54 -40.28 17.34
C VAL A 86 22.47 -40.28 16.28
N GLU A 87 21.48 -39.38 16.45
CA GLU A 87 20.45 -39.11 15.45
C GLU A 87 20.86 -37.89 14.63
N GLY A 88 20.65 -37.98 13.34
CA GLY A 88 20.96 -36.90 12.41
C GLY A 88 19.91 -36.80 11.31
N SER A 89 19.91 -35.66 10.61
CA SER A 89 19.05 -35.44 9.48
C SER A 89 19.78 -34.82 8.29
N ARG A 90 19.29 -35.11 7.10
CA ARG A 90 19.78 -34.55 5.84
C ARG A 90 18.59 -34.10 5.01
N VAL A 91 18.65 -32.88 4.50
CA VAL A 91 17.66 -32.35 3.55
C VAL A 91 18.25 -32.40 2.15
N ILE A 92 17.51 -33.02 1.24
CA ILE A 92 17.89 -33.16 -0.17
C ILE A 92 16.83 -32.42 -0.99
N ALA A 93 17.29 -31.51 -1.85
CA ALA A 93 16.42 -30.85 -2.80
C ALA A 93 16.27 -31.70 -4.07
N PRO A 94 15.10 -31.69 -4.72
CA PRO A 94 14.91 -32.32 -5.99
C PRO A 94 15.87 -31.79 -7.07
N GLN A 95 16.21 -32.64 -8.02
CA GLN A 95 16.94 -32.23 -9.22
C GLN A 95 16.05 -31.40 -10.12
N THR A 96 14.82 -31.86 -10.36
CA THR A 96 13.84 -31.15 -11.16
C THR A 96 12.48 -31.14 -10.48
N VAL A 97 11.77 -30.02 -10.59
CA VAL A 97 10.36 -29.91 -10.21
C VAL A 97 9.60 -29.15 -11.28
N GLN A 98 8.50 -29.71 -11.69
CA GLN A 98 7.52 -29.08 -12.57
C GLN A 98 6.20 -28.95 -11.83
N LEU A 99 5.71 -27.71 -11.71
CA LEU A 99 4.41 -27.37 -11.13
C LEU A 99 3.49 -26.88 -12.25
N THR A 100 2.37 -27.56 -12.44
CA THR A 100 1.33 -27.12 -13.36
C THR A 100 0.09 -26.80 -12.54
N GLY A 101 -0.34 -25.52 -12.58
CA GLY A 101 -1.43 -25.01 -11.77
C GLY A 101 -2.54 -24.38 -12.60
N GLN A 102 -3.77 -24.58 -12.15
CA GLN A 102 -4.94 -23.87 -12.63
C GLN A 102 -5.66 -23.22 -11.44
N ALA A 103 -5.88 -21.92 -11.49
CA ALA A 103 -6.61 -21.19 -10.45
C ALA A 103 -7.90 -20.60 -10.97
N GLN A 104 -8.94 -20.70 -10.15
CA GLN A 104 -10.22 -20.03 -10.35
C GLN A 104 -10.37 -18.98 -9.24
N VAL A 105 -10.48 -17.72 -9.63
CA VAL A 105 -10.64 -16.59 -8.70
C VAL A 105 -12.11 -16.20 -8.64
N GLU A 106 -12.62 -16.08 -7.43
CA GLU A 106 -13.98 -15.66 -7.11
C GLU A 106 -13.96 -14.45 -6.19
N LYS A 107 -14.84 -13.46 -6.46
CA LYS A 107 -15.06 -12.35 -5.55
C LYS A 107 -16.05 -12.76 -4.46
N ARG A 108 -15.59 -12.75 -3.21
CA ARG A 108 -16.46 -12.94 -2.04
C ARG A 108 -16.82 -11.59 -1.46
N GLN A 109 -18.12 -11.37 -1.25
CA GLN A 109 -18.65 -10.11 -0.73
C GLN A 109 -19.14 -10.27 0.70
N ARG A 110 -18.85 -9.25 1.52
CA ARG A 110 -19.40 -9.09 2.88
C ARG A 110 -19.81 -7.62 3.09
N GLY A 111 -21.12 -7.36 3.10
CA GLY A 111 -21.65 -6.01 3.05
C GLY A 111 -21.32 -5.33 1.71
N ILE A 112 -20.73 -4.14 1.77
CA ILE A 112 -20.27 -3.38 0.59
C ILE A 112 -18.83 -3.75 0.16
N TYR A 113 -18.11 -4.52 0.96
CA TYR A 113 -16.71 -4.88 0.73
C TYR A 113 -16.58 -6.27 0.09
N HIS A 114 -15.51 -6.46 -0.65
CA HIS A 114 -15.21 -7.74 -1.29
C HIS A 114 -13.74 -8.11 -1.13
N ALA A 115 -13.46 -9.42 -1.20
CA ALA A 115 -12.11 -9.97 -1.25
C ALA A 115 -12.02 -11.01 -2.36
N ASN A 116 -10.86 -11.10 -3.00
CA ASN A 116 -10.58 -12.10 -4.01
C ASN A 116 -10.09 -13.37 -3.31
N LEU A 117 -10.86 -14.45 -3.44
CA LEU A 117 -10.48 -15.79 -3.05
C LEU A 117 -10.17 -16.60 -4.31
N TYR A 118 -9.22 -17.50 -4.23
CA TYR A 118 -8.92 -18.40 -5.32
C TYR A 118 -8.91 -19.86 -4.84
N ARG A 119 -9.27 -20.75 -5.75
CA ARG A 119 -9.07 -22.20 -5.64
C ARG A 119 -8.12 -22.60 -6.75
N SER A 120 -7.05 -23.27 -6.41
CA SER A 120 -6.04 -23.72 -7.35
C SER A 120 -5.83 -25.21 -7.24
N GLN A 121 -5.69 -25.85 -8.38
CA GLN A 121 -5.35 -27.27 -8.51
C GLN A 121 -3.94 -27.36 -9.06
N TRP A 122 -3.09 -28.09 -8.36
CA TRP A 122 -1.68 -28.22 -8.68
C TRP A 122 -1.33 -29.67 -8.95
N GLN A 123 -0.67 -29.90 -10.07
CA GLN A 123 0.07 -31.12 -10.35
C GLN A 123 1.54 -30.81 -10.18
N VAL A 124 2.20 -31.50 -9.25
CA VAL A 124 3.61 -31.33 -8.96
C VAL A 124 4.31 -32.64 -9.26
N GLN A 125 5.26 -32.60 -10.17
CA GLN A 125 6.06 -33.77 -10.55
C GLN A 125 7.53 -33.40 -10.66
N GLY A 126 8.39 -34.37 -10.49
CA GLY A 126 9.82 -34.14 -10.58
C GLY A 126 10.63 -35.38 -10.26
N ARG A 127 11.90 -35.14 -9.96
CA ARG A 127 12.88 -36.21 -9.70
C ARG A 127 13.76 -35.80 -8.53
N ILE A 128 14.01 -36.78 -7.63
CA ILE A 128 14.88 -36.61 -6.48
C ILE A 128 16.02 -37.65 -6.59
N ASP A 129 17.23 -37.13 -6.66
CA ASP A 129 18.45 -37.90 -6.69
C ASP A 129 18.99 -38.02 -5.25
N VAL A 130 19.01 -39.21 -4.71
CA VAL A 130 19.56 -39.49 -3.39
C VAL A 130 20.92 -40.19 -3.62
N PRO A 131 22.03 -39.49 -3.37
CA PRO A 131 23.34 -40.11 -3.52
C PRO A 131 23.58 -41.19 -2.46
N GLU A 132 24.56 -42.04 -2.67
CA GLU A 132 25.07 -42.94 -1.63
C GLU A 132 25.59 -42.11 -0.44
N LEU A 133 24.94 -42.20 0.71
CA LEU A 133 25.24 -41.39 1.89
C LEU A 133 25.90 -42.18 3.01
N ALA A 134 25.84 -43.53 3.01
CA ALA A 134 26.33 -44.35 4.09
C ALA A 134 27.81 -44.09 4.37
N GLN A 135 28.66 -44.04 3.34
CA GLN A 135 30.10 -43.79 3.49
C GLN A 135 30.39 -42.34 3.93
N THR A 136 29.66 -41.39 3.37
CA THR A 136 29.81 -39.95 3.71
C THR A 136 29.44 -39.68 5.17
N LEU A 137 28.37 -40.31 5.66
CA LEU A 137 27.93 -40.22 7.05
C LEU A 137 28.90 -40.91 7.99
N ALA A 138 29.42 -42.08 7.60
CA ALA A 138 30.45 -42.79 8.37
C ALA A 138 31.74 -41.97 8.51
N ALA A 139 32.13 -41.24 7.48
CA ALA A 139 33.34 -40.39 7.49
C ALA A 139 33.21 -39.14 8.41
N GLN A 140 32.02 -38.74 8.82
CA GLN A 140 31.83 -37.63 9.76
C GLN A 140 32.25 -37.98 11.20
N HIS A 141 32.30 -39.27 11.54
CA HIS A 141 32.78 -39.79 12.84
C HIS A 141 33.94 -40.73 12.62
N PRO A 142 35.19 -40.25 12.69
CA PRO A 142 36.40 -41.05 12.31
C PRO A 142 36.64 -42.25 13.18
N GLN A 143 35.98 -42.39 14.33
CA GLN A 143 36.14 -43.53 15.23
C GLN A 143 34.96 -44.50 15.11
N HIS A 144 34.95 -45.31 14.05
CA HIS A 144 34.02 -46.42 13.85
C HIS A 144 32.53 -46.07 14.07
N SER A 145 31.89 -45.51 13.06
CA SER A 145 30.45 -45.36 13.07
C SER A 145 29.78 -46.39 12.17
N ARG A 146 28.62 -46.88 12.61
CA ARG A 146 27.78 -47.82 11.86
C ARG A 146 26.38 -47.22 11.71
N LEU A 147 25.88 -47.10 10.48
CA LEU A 147 24.49 -46.72 10.22
C LEU A 147 23.55 -47.83 10.73
N LEU A 148 22.62 -47.51 11.60
CA LEU A 148 21.62 -48.42 12.16
C LEU A 148 20.35 -48.47 11.32
N GLY A 149 20.01 -47.35 10.68
CA GLY A 149 18.85 -47.22 9.80
C GLY A 149 18.58 -45.77 9.42
N ALA A 150 17.81 -45.59 8.36
CA ALA A 150 17.38 -44.30 7.90
C ALA A 150 15.94 -44.35 7.42
N ARG A 151 15.22 -43.23 7.55
CA ARG A 151 13.82 -43.04 7.14
C ARG A 151 13.69 -41.81 6.33
N ALA A 152 12.89 -41.88 5.27
CA ALA A 152 12.70 -40.79 4.32
C ALA A 152 11.31 -40.16 4.45
N PHE A 153 11.26 -38.84 4.34
CA PHE A 153 10.00 -38.05 4.35
C PHE A 153 10.02 -37.03 3.22
N LEU A 154 8.91 -36.89 2.51
CA LEU A 154 8.74 -35.79 1.59
C LEU A 154 8.03 -34.66 2.31
N VAL A 155 8.63 -33.46 2.34
CA VAL A 155 8.13 -32.27 3.06
C VAL A 155 7.73 -31.21 2.05
N LEU A 156 6.52 -30.65 2.23
CA LEU A 156 6.00 -29.55 1.42
C LEU A 156 5.52 -28.43 2.36
N GLY A 157 6.10 -27.24 2.22
CA GLY A 157 5.67 -26.05 2.95
C GLY A 157 4.40 -25.46 2.35
N VAL A 158 3.41 -25.21 3.20
CA VAL A 158 2.14 -24.55 2.86
C VAL A 158 1.85 -23.55 3.97
N SER A 159 1.87 -22.26 3.67
CA SER A 159 1.81 -21.21 4.71
C SER A 159 0.52 -21.25 5.53
N ASP A 160 -0.61 -21.61 4.93
CA ASP A 160 -1.86 -21.84 5.64
C ASP A 160 -2.48 -23.19 5.25
N GLN A 161 -2.31 -24.18 6.11
CA GLN A 161 -2.80 -25.56 5.88
C GLN A 161 -4.32 -25.67 5.79
N ARG A 162 -5.07 -24.68 6.32
CA ARG A 162 -6.53 -24.64 6.18
C ARG A 162 -6.98 -24.51 4.73
N GLY A 163 -6.09 -24.02 3.86
CA GLY A 163 -6.33 -23.90 2.42
C GLY A 163 -6.26 -25.23 1.68
N ILE A 164 -5.69 -26.30 2.26
CA ILE A 164 -5.63 -27.62 1.61
C ILE A 164 -7.04 -28.21 1.59
N SER A 165 -7.59 -28.42 0.40
CA SER A 165 -8.98 -28.84 0.22
C SER A 165 -9.15 -30.29 -0.24
N ASN A 166 -8.04 -30.98 -0.56
CA ASN A 166 -8.01 -32.41 -0.83
C ASN A 166 -7.21 -33.16 0.26
N ASN A 167 -7.09 -34.46 0.13
CA ASN A 167 -6.17 -35.28 0.92
C ASN A 167 -4.99 -35.67 0.02
N PRO A 168 -3.92 -34.85 -0.03
CA PRO A 168 -2.85 -35.05 -0.98
C PRO A 168 -2.08 -36.35 -0.71
N GLN A 169 -1.76 -37.04 -1.79
CA GLN A 169 -0.92 -38.23 -1.79
C GLN A 169 0.27 -38.02 -2.72
N VAL A 170 1.40 -38.56 -2.34
CA VAL A 170 2.56 -38.61 -3.21
C VAL A 170 2.80 -40.03 -3.69
N HIS A 171 3.07 -40.15 -4.98
CA HIS A 171 3.62 -41.34 -5.61
C HIS A 171 5.11 -41.06 -5.89
N ILE A 172 6.00 -41.84 -5.33
CA ILE A 172 7.46 -41.69 -5.46
C ILE A 172 8.13 -43.05 -5.66
N GLY A 173 8.72 -43.27 -6.85
CA GLY A 173 9.14 -44.58 -7.26
C GLY A 173 7.97 -45.56 -7.22
N GLU A 174 8.12 -46.68 -6.51
CA GLU A 174 7.06 -47.67 -6.29
C GLU A 174 6.24 -47.44 -5.01
N ARG A 175 6.53 -46.38 -4.27
CA ARG A 175 5.89 -46.07 -2.99
C ARG A 175 4.75 -45.04 -3.16
N SER A 176 3.76 -45.15 -2.28
CA SER A 176 2.69 -44.16 -2.17
C SER A 176 2.50 -43.83 -0.69
N ALA A 177 2.38 -42.55 -0.39
CA ALA A 177 2.18 -42.07 0.97
C ALA A 177 1.23 -40.88 1.01
N THR A 178 0.46 -40.79 2.09
CA THR A 178 -0.46 -39.68 2.36
C THR A 178 0.25 -38.66 3.21
N PHE A 179 -0.01 -37.36 2.94
CA PHE A 179 0.56 -36.28 3.74
C PHE A 179 -0.12 -36.14 5.09
N GLN A 180 0.69 -35.78 6.09
CA GLN A 180 0.31 -35.44 7.46
C GLN A 180 0.79 -34.04 7.82
N ALA A 181 0.15 -33.40 8.77
CA ALA A 181 0.55 -32.08 9.25
C ALA A 181 1.90 -32.15 10.01
N GLY A 182 2.75 -31.17 9.81
CA GLY A 182 4.04 -31.00 10.51
C GLY A 182 5.21 -30.79 9.57
N SER A 183 6.14 -29.93 9.99
CA SER A 183 7.36 -29.58 9.21
C SER A 183 8.54 -30.52 9.44
N ARG A 184 8.49 -31.36 10.49
CA ARG A 184 9.62 -32.18 10.97
C ARG A 184 10.92 -31.36 11.13
N ASP A 185 10.80 -30.14 11.57
CA ASP A 185 11.91 -29.17 11.76
C ASP A 185 12.75 -28.86 10.50
N VAL A 186 12.26 -29.23 9.31
CA VAL A 186 12.91 -28.92 8.02
C VAL A 186 12.65 -27.49 7.60
N LEU A 187 11.41 -27.04 7.81
CA LEU A 187 10.96 -25.71 7.44
C LEU A 187 10.44 -24.97 8.68
N PRO A 188 10.83 -23.71 8.90
CA PRO A 188 10.32 -22.89 10.01
C PRO A 188 8.88 -22.39 9.75
N SER A 189 8.34 -22.60 8.56
CA SER A 189 6.95 -22.32 8.18
C SER A 189 6.08 -23.57 8.37
N PRO A 190 4.75 -23.41 8.48
CA PRO A 190 3.83 -24.54 8.44
C PRO A 190 4.08 -25.43 7.22
N ALA A 191 4.06 -26.74 7.41
CA ALA A 191 4.33 -27.70 6.35
C ALA A 191 3.54 -28.98 6.57
N ILE A 192 3.42 -29.77 5.51
CA ILE A 192 2.94 -31.14 5.53
C ILE A 192 4.06 -32.10 5.12
N HIS A 193 4.03 -33.31 5.60
CA HIS A 193 5.02 -34.33 5.26
C HIS A 193 4.36 -35.66 4.95
N ALA A 194 4.97 -36.41 4.04
CA ALA A 194 4.59 -37.79 3.72
C ALA A 194 5.72 -38.74 4.14
N ASP A 195 5.37 -39.75 4.90
CA ASP A 195 6.31 -40.78 5.36
C ASP A 195 6.52 -41.82 4.26
N LEU A 196 7.73 -41.90 3.72
CA LEU A 196 8.09 -42.81 2.64
C LEU A 196 8.68 -44.16 3.17
N GLY A 197 8.82 -44.28 4.51
CA GLY A 197 9.36 -45.43 5.16
C GLY A 197 10.89 -45.51 5.13
N ASP A 198 11.41 -46.71 5.43
CA ASP A 198 12.85 -46.95 5.54
C ASP A 198 13.54 -46.86 4.18
N ILE A 199 14.76 -46.34 4.18
CA ILE A 199 15.61 -46.17 3.00
C ILE A 199 17.00 -46.78 3.25
N ASP A 200 17.52 -47.50 2.26
CA ASP A 200 18.90 -47.97 2.26
C ASP A 200 19.83 -46.88 1.69
N LEU A 201 20.67 -46.30 2.54
CA LEU A 201 21.63 -45.26 2.15
C LEU A 201 22.97 -45.83 1.61
N SER A 202 23.10 -47.13 1.52
CA SER A 202 24.28 -47.79 0.89
C SER A 202 24.19 -47.75 -0.65
N GLN A 203 23.06 -47.35 -1.20
CA GLN A 203 22.80 -47.29 -2.64
C GLN A 203 22.29 -45.90 -3.01
N ALA A 204 22.60 -45.48 -4.23
CA ALA A 204 22.01 -44.29 -4.80
C ALA A 204 20.54 -44.60 -5.27
N HIS A 205 19.65 -43.66 -5.08
CA HIS A 205 18.28 -43.79 -5.52
C HIS A 205 17.88 -42.61 -6.41
N ASP A 206 17.27 -42.93 -7.54
CA ASP A 206 16.64 -41.93 -8.44
C ASP A 206 15.12 -42.13 -8.37
N TRP A 207 14.46 -41.17 -7.70
CA TRP A 207 13.06 -41.27 -7.40
C TRP A 207 12.23 -40.24 -8.20
N PRO A 208 11.55 -40.68 -9.26
CA PRO A 208 10.49 -39.83 -9.84
C PRO A 208 9.34 -39.73 -8.85
N PHE A 209 8.78 -38.54 -8.73
CA PHE A 209 7.61 -38.30 -7.88
C PHE A 209 6.52 -37.55 -8.58
N LYS A 210 5.28 -37.78 -8.15
CA LYS A 210 4.07 -37.05 -8.58
C LYS A 210 3.15 -36.88 -7.38
N LEU A 211 2.58 -35.67 -7.22
CA LEU A 211 1.54 -35.39 -6.24
C LEU A 211 0.53 -34.39 -6.82
N GLU A 212 -0.69 -34.42 -6.28
CA GLU A 212 -1.77 -33.51 -6.62
C GLU A 212 -2.19 -32.76 -5.35
N LEU A 213 -2.28 -31.42 -5.44
CA LEU A 213 -2.62 -30.55 -4.32
C LEU A 213 -3.69 -29.57 -4.77
N ASP A 214 -4.83 -29.59 -4.08
CA ASP A 214 -5.86 -28.57 -4.20
C ASP A 214 -5.71 -27.56 -3.09
N LEU A 215 -5.50 -26.30 -3.46
CA LEU A 215 -5.17 -25.24 -2.53
C LEU A 215 -6.10 -24.04 -2.70
N MET A 216 -6.72 -23.63 -1.61
CA MET A 216 -7.50 -22.40 -1.52
C MET A 216 -6.65 -21.32 -0.83
N GLY A 217 -6.80 -20.07 -1.26
CA GLY A 217 -6.15 -18.93 -0.65
C GLY A 217 -6.83 -17.61 -1.01
N SER A 218 -6.27 -16.54 -0.50
CA SER A 218 -6.74 -15.17 -0.75
C SER A 218 -5.62 -14.30 -1.30
N GLN A 219 -5.97 -13.35 -2.14
CA GLN A 219 -5.16 -12.24 -2.63
C GLN A 219 -3.85 -12.63 -3.34
N ARG A 220 -2.96 -13.43 -2.72
CA ARG A 220 -1.62 -13.74 -3.22
C ARG A 220 -1.31 -15.23 -3.17
N LEU A 221 -0.65 -15.70 -4.22
CA LEU A 221 -0.04 -17.02 -4.29
C LEU A 221 1.45 -16.86 -4.60
N ALA A 222 2.29 -17.43 -3.75
CA ALA A 222 3.73 -17.43 -3.89
C ALA A 222 4.26 -18.86 -4.00
N ILE A 223 5.28 -19.08 -4.82
CA ILE A 223 5.96 -20.35 -4.94
C ILE A 223 7.46 -20.09 -4.77
N ALA A 224 8.06 -20.70 -3.74
CA ALA A 224 9.49 -20.67 -3.50
C ALA A 224 10.13 -21.88 -4.20
N PRO A 225 10.89 -21.69 -5.28
CA PRO A 225 11.54 -22.79 -5.97
C PRO A 225 12.58 -23.44 -5.05
N THR A 226 12.61 -24.76 -4.95
CA THR A 226 13.57 -25.50 -4.10
C THR A 226 14.47 -26.44 -4.91
N ALA A 227 14.05 -26.89 -6.09
CA ALA A 227 14.81 -27.83 -6.92
C ALA A 227 16.02 -27.19 -7.59
N GLN A 228 16.95 -27.98 -8.12
CA GLN A 228 18.03 -27.48 -8.96
C GLN A 228 17.50 -26.78 -10.20
N PHE A 229 16.42 -27.31 -10.77
CA PHE A 229 15.67 -26.67 -11.84
C PHE A 229 14.17 -26.76 -11.56
N THR A 230 13.50 -25.63 -11.51
CA THR A 230 12.06 -25.53 -11.24
C THR A 230 11.36 -24.89 -12.43
N GLN A 231 10.31 -25.55 -12.93
CA GLN A 231 9.42 -24.99 -13.92
C GLN A 231 8.03 -24.81 -13.29
N VAL A 232 7.43 -23.68 -13.52
CA VAL A 232 6.06 -23.39 -13.09
C VAL A 232 5.24 -22.94 -14.27
N GLN A 233 4.08 -23.52 -14.45
CA GLN A 233 3.08 -23.08 -15.43
C GLN A 233 1.79 -22.82 -14.68
N MET A 234 1.18 -21.68 -14.91
CA MET A 234 -0.07 -21.31 -14.25
C MET A 234 -1.05 -20.67 -15.21
N ARG A 235 -2.31 -21.06 -15.08
CA ARG A 235 -3.46 -20.46 -15.78
C ARG A 235 -4.51 -20.03 -14.78
N SER A 236 -5.21 -18.94 -15.08
CA SER A 236 -6.32 -18.47 -14.24
C SER A 236 -7.33 -17.70 -15.08
N ASN A 237 -8.58 -17.69 -14.62
CA ASN A 237 -9.66 -16.87 -15.18
C ASN A 237 -9.56 -15.38 -14.78
N TRP A 238 -8.50 -14.96 -14.04
CA TRP A 238 -8.36 -13.59 -13.56
C TRP A 238 -7.69 -12.69 -14.60
N PRO A 239 -8.36 -11.63 -15.10
CA PRO A 239 -7.81 -10.80 -16.19
C PRO A 239 -6.75 -9.77 -15.76
N HIS A 240 -6.54 -9.59 -14.46
CA HIS A 240 -5.64 -8.57 -13.92
C HIS A 240 -4.59 -9.15 -12.96
N PRO A 241 -3.72 -10.08 -13.43
CA PRO A 241 -2.65 -10.60 -12.59
C PRO A 241 -1.57 -9.54 -12.36
N SER A 242 -1.04 -9.47 -11.13
CA SER A 242 0.20 -8.74 -10.85
C SER A 242 1.29 -9.75 -10.54
N PHE A 243 2.28 -9.84 -11.42
CA PHE A 243 3.43 -10.73 -11.24
C PHE A 243 4.51 -9.98 -10.47
N GLN A 244 4.88 -10.53 -9.31
CA GLN A 244 5.80 -9.94 -8.35
C GLN A 244 6.81 -10.96 -7.85
N GLY A 245 7.61 -10.58 -6.86
CA GLY A 245 8.64 -11.43 -6.28
C GLY A 245 9.97 -11.33 -7.03
N ARG A 246 10.88 -12.25 -6.71
CA ARG A 246 12.23 -12.23 -7.27
C ARG A 246 12.28 -12.73 -8.72
N PHE A 247 11.34 -13.59 -9.10
CA PHE A 247 11.31 -14.23 -10.41
C PHE A 247 10.05 -13.80 -11.16
N LEU A 248 10.23 -13.03 -12.22
CA LEU A 248 9.16 -12.66 -13.14
C LEU A 248 8.93 -13.78 -14.15
N PRO A 249 7.74 -13.89 -14.76
CA PRO A 249 7.47 -14.93 -15.75
C PRO A 249 8.31 -14.73 -17.02
N ASP A 250 8.82 -15.86 -17.56
CA ASP A 250 9.53 -15.89 -18.84
C ASP A 250 8.58 -15.61 -20.00
N THR A 251 7.36 -16.19 -19.93
CA THR A 251 6.29 -15.93 -20.88
C THR A 251 5.00 -15.63 -20.13
N ARG A 252 4.22 -14.70 -20.67
CA ARG A 252 2.91 -14.36 -20.14
C ARG A 252 1.96 -13.94 -21.27
N GLU A 253 0.75 -14.42 -21.18
CA GLU A 253 -0.37 -13.99 -22.01
C GLU A 253 -1.49 -13.56 -21.09
N VAL A 254 -2.01 -12.36 -21.27
CA VAL A 254 -3.09 -11.78 -20.45
C VAL A 254 -4.20 -11.33 -21.39
N SER A 255 -5.42 -11.79 -21.14
CA SER A 255 -6.61 -11.45 -21.89
C SER A 255 -7.77 -11.08 -20.95
N ALA A 256 -8.91 -10.73 -21.54
CA ALA A 256 -10.12 -10.46 -20.75
C ALA A 256 -10.68 -11.71 -20.06
N GLU A 257 -10.39 -12.91 -20.59
CA GLU A 257 -10.82 -14.20 -20.05
C GLU A 257 -9.89 -14.73 -18.95
N GLY A 258 -8.71 -14.13 -18.78
CA GLY A 258 -7.74 -14.55 -17.80
C GLY A 258 -6.30 -14.48 -18.28
N TYR A 259 -5.41 -15.26 -17.64
CA TYR A 259 -4.00 -15.28 -18.00
C TYR A 259 -3.41 -16.70 -18.04
N SER A 260 -2.32 -16.84 -18.80
CA SER A 260 -1.36 -17.92 -18.69
C SER A 260 0.04 -17.35 -18.50
N ALA A 261 0.85 -18.00 -17.65
CA ALA A 261 2.22 -17.57 -17.38
C ALA A 261 3.12 -18.76 -17.09
N SER A 262 4.39 -18.68 -17.46
CA SER A 262 5.40 -19.70 -17.18
C SER A 262 6.68 -19.10 -16.62
N TRP A 263 7.35 -19.88 -15.77
CA TRP A 263 8.62 -19.56 -15.14
C TRP A 263 9.56 -20.74 -15.26
N SER A 264 10.84 -20.45 -15.40
CA SER A 264 11.94 -21.44 -15.37
C SER A 264 13.04 -20.89 -14.47
N VAL A 265 13.25 -21.53 -13.33
CA VAL A 265 14.19 -21.05 -12.31
C VAL A 265 15.26 -22.10 -12.06
N SER A 266 16.52 -21.75 -12.37
CA SER A 266 17.70 -22.55 -12.06
C SER A 266 18.24 -22.22 -10.66
N HIS A 267 18.86 -23.21 -9.99
CA HIS A 267 19.56 -23.00 -8.73
C HIS A 267 20.68 -21.95 -8.81
N LEU A 268 21.25 -21.71 -9.99
CA LEU A 268 22.27 -20.67 -10.20
C LEU A 268 21.70 -19.25 -10.05
N ALA A 269 20.40 -19.06 -10.30
CA ALA A 269 19.73 -17.77 -10.14
C ALA A 269 19.45 -17.40 -8.68
N ARG A 270 19.72 -18.31 -7.73
CA ARG A 270 19.46 -18.14 -6.31
C ARG A 270 20.60 -18.67 -5.46
N ASN A 271 20.76 -18.16 -4.24
CA ASN A 271 21.76 -18.65 -3.30
C ASN A 271 21.20 -19.88 -2.53
N TYR A 272 21.27 -21.05 -3.20
CA TYR A 272 20.64 -22.30 -2.77
C TYR A 272 20.98 -22.71 -1.32
N GLN A 273 22.25 -22.64 -0.91
CA GLN A 273 22.65 -23.03 0.44
C GLN A 273 22.09 -22.09 1.51
N ARG A 274 21.99 -20.80 1.21
CA ARG A 274 21.39 -19.82 2.11
C ARG A 274 19.88 -20.02 2.23
N ALA A 275 19.20 -20.44 1.15
CA ALA A 275 17.76 -20.70 1.13
C ALA A 275 17.37 -21.92 1.98
N LEU A 276 18.18 -22.98 2.01
CA LEU A 276 17.95 -24.15 2.85
C LEU A 276 18.23 -23.89 4.34
N HIS A 277 19.22 -23.05 4.66
CA HIS A 277 19.59 -22.72 6.05
C HIS A 277 18.79 -21.53 6.61
N ALA A 278 18.29 -20.65 5.75
CA ALA A 278 17.51 -19.47 6.10
C ALA A 278 16.03 -19.65 5.81
N ALA A 279 15.53 -20.88 5.90
CA ALA A 279 14.11 -21.20 5.67
C ALA A 279 13.17 -20.61 6.74
N SER A 280 13.47 -19.41 7.29
CA SER A 280 12.43 -18.59 7.92
C SER A 280 11.41 -18.21 6.85
N GLY A 281 10.12 -18.31 7.14
CA GLY A 281 9.04 -18.02 6.20
C GLY A 281 9.23 -16.70 5.43
N ALA A 282 9.78 -15.68 6.09
CA ALA A 282 10.10 -14.38 5.49
C ALA A 282 11.21 -14.42 4.40
N HIS A 283 12.13 -15.40 4.44
CA HIS A 283 13.15 -15.56 3.39
C HIS A 283 12.61 -16.32 2.18
N ALA A 284 11.77 -17.34 2.41
CA ALA A 284 11.12 -18.07 1.34
C ALA A 284 10.22 -17.17 0.51
N GLU A 285 9.51 -16.24 1.14
CA GLU A 285 8.68 -15.24 0.44
C GLU A 285 9.53 -14.30 -0.44
N ARG A 286 10.69 -13.86 0.04
CA ARG A 286 11.60 -12.99 -0.73
C ARG A 286 12.24 -13.69 -1.94
N GLU A 287 12.43 -14.99 -1.87
CA GLU A 287 13.03 -15.82 -2.92
C GLU A 287 11.96 -16.57 -3.74
N SER A 288 10.74 -16.05 -3.78
CA SER A 288 9.61 -16.65 -4.49
C SER A 288 9.23 -15.90 -5.76
N LEU A 289 8.58 -16.60 -6.67
CA LEU A 289 7.71 -16.03 -7.67
C LEU A 289 6.34 -15.78 -7.04
N GLN A 290 5.72 -14.66 -7.36
CA GLN A 290 4.47 -14.25 -6.72
C GLN A 290 3.45 -13.80 -7.75
N ILE A 291 2.21 -14.20 -7.53
CA ILE A 291 1.06 -13.81 -8.33
C ILE A 291 0.05 -13.21 -7.37
N THR A 292 -0.26 -11.93 -7.57
CA THR A 292 -1.29 -11.23 -6.80
C THR A 292 -2.51 -11.05 -7.68
N PHE A 293 -3.66 -11.45 -7.17
CA PHE A 293 -4.96 -11.28 -7.81
C PHE A 293 -5.49 -9.89 -7.47
N PHE A 294 -4.88 -8.89 -8.12
CA PHE A 294 -5.14 -7.48 -7.86
C PHE A 294 -6.47 -7.03 -8.46
N ASP A 295 -7.22 -6.17 -7.75
CA ASP A 295 -8.38 -5.49 -8.31
C ASP A 295 -7.94 -4.11 -8.82
N PRO A 296 -7.87 -3.87 -10.14
CA PRO A 296 -7.34 -2.62 -10.70
C PRO A 296 -8.21 -1.41 -10.37
N VAL A 297 -9.48 -1.63 -10.05
CA VAL A 297 -10.43 -0.55 -9.74
C VAL A 297 -10.67 -0.47 -8.24
N ASN A 298 -9.69 0.06 -7.51
CA ASN A 298 -9.92 0.41 -6.11
C ASN A 298 -10.55 1.81 -6.05
N ILE A 299 -11.88 1.87 -5.79
CA ILE A 299 -12.67 3.10 -5.69
C ILE A 299 -12.12 4.06 -4.63
N TYR A 300 -11.59 3.55 -3.53
CA TYR A 300 -11.01 4.37 -2.46
C TYR A 300 -9.68 4.99 -2.87
N ALA A 301 -8.83 4.24 -3.59
CA ALA A 301 -7.57 4.78 -4.13
C ALA A 301 -7.84 5.90 -5.14
N GLN A 302 -8.86 5.73 -6.00
CA GLN A 302 -9.28 6.77 -6.94
C GLN A 302 -9.87 7.99 -6.21
N ALA A 303 -10.70 7.78 -5.19
CA ALA A 303 -11.26 8.86 -4.37
C ALA A 303 -10.18 9.62 -3.59
N VAL A 304 -9.19 8.94 -3.00
CA VAL A 304 -8.03 9.57 -2.34
C VAL A 304 -7.26 10.43 -3.34
N ARG A 305 -7.03 9.93 -4.56
CA ARG A 305 -6.38 10.71 -5.63
C ARG A 305 -7.22 11.95 -5.98
N ALA A 306 -8.54 11.81 -6.12
CA ALA A 306 -9.42 12.93 -6.41
C ALA A 306 -9.32 14.05 -5.35
N VAL A 307 -9.38 13.69 -4.06
CA VAL A 307 -9.31 14.68 -2.96
C VAL A 307 -7.96 15.39 -2.89
N LYS A 308 -6.85 14.74 -3.27
CA LYS A 308 -5.54 15.40 -3.36
C LYS A 308 -5.54 16.61 -4.30
N TYR A 309 -6.33 16.56 -5.35
CA TYR A 309 -6.51 17.70 -6.27
C TYR A 309 -7.58 18.71 -5.80
N GLY A 310 -8.30 18.40 -4.71
CA GLY A 310 -9.42 19.22 -4.24
C GLY A 310 -9.04 20.68 -3.94
N LEU A 311 -7.90 20.89 -3.28
CA LEU A 311 -7.41 22.24 -3.01
C LEU A 311 -7.10 23.02 -4.29
N LEU A 312 -6.51 22.37 -5.28
CA LEU A 312 -6.23 22.96 -6.59
C LEU A 312 -7.53 23.42 -7.26
N PHE A 313 -8.57 22.59 -7.21
CA PHE A 313 -9.88 22.93 -7.78
C PHE A 313 -10.55 24.12 -7.10
N ILE A 314 -10.50 24.15 -5.77
CA ILE A 314 -11.01 25.29 -4.99
C ILE A 314 -10.23 26.56 -5.35
N ALA A 315 -8.89 26.48 -5.39
CA ALA A 315 -8.03 27.61 -5.73
C ALA A 315 -8.30 28.14 -7.15
N LEU A 316 -8.42 27.27 -8.15
CA LEU A 316 -8.72 27.65 -9.53
C LEU A 316 -10.11 28.28 -9.65
N THR A 317 -11.10 27.71 -8.97
CA THR A 317 -12.47 28.27 -8.95
C THR A 317 -12.50 29.63 -8.30
N PHE A 318 -11.78 29.83 -7.19
CA PHE A 318 -11.68 31.12 -6.51
C PHE A 318 -10.90 32.15 -7.32
N ALA A 319 -9.85 31.73 -8.02
CA ALA A 319 -9.12 32.57 -8.95
C ALA A 319 -10.05 33.04 -10.12
N ALA A 320 -10.86 32.14 -10.66
CA ALA A 320 -11.85 32.47 -11.68
C ALA A 320 -12.91 33.46 -11.14
N PHE A 321 -13.42 33.25 -9.93
CA PHE A 321 -14.33 34.18 -9.28
C PHE A 321 -13.70 35.57 -9.11
N PHE A 322 -12.47 35.61 -8.60
CA PHE A 322 -11.75 36.87 -8.41
C PHE A 322 -11.48 37.59 -9.73
N LEU A 323 -11.16 36.84 -10.80
CA LEU A 323 -10.97 37.41 -12.13
C LEU A 323 -12.26 38.01 -12.69
N ILE A 324 -13.39 37.31 -12.59
CA ILE A 324 -14.70 37.78 -13.03
C ILE A 324 -15.10 39.04 -12.24
N GLU A 325 -14.95 39.01 -10.93
CA GLU A 325 -15.23 40.14 -10.06
C GLU A 325 -14.44 41.39 -10.44
N THR A 326 -13.11 41.21 -10.62
CA THR A 326 -12.21 42.32 -10.93
C THR A 326 -12.45 42.89 -12.33
N THR A 327 -12.66 42.01 -13.32
CA THR A 327 -12.87 42.43 -14.73
C THR A 327 -14.23 43.02 -14.97
N ARG A 328 -15.27 42.48 -14.33
CA ARG A 328 -16.66 42.90 -14.51
C ARG A 328 -17.15 43.89 -13.45
N ARG A 329 -16.30 44.23 -12.46
CA ARG A 329 -16.60 45.07 -11.32
C ARG A 329 -17.88 44.67 -10.56
N LEU A 330 -18.15 43.36 -10.49
CA LEU A 330 -19.32 42.82 -9.81
C LEU A 330 -18.91 42.50 -8.35
N PRO A 331 -19.63 43.06 -7.34
CA PRO A 331 -19.31 42.78 -5.94
C PRO A 331 -19.75 41.34 -5.58
N ILE A 332 -18.81 40.44 -5.47
CA ILE A 332 -19.06 39.05 -4.98
C ILE A 332 -18.81 39.05 -3.47
N HIS A 333 -19.82 38.62 -2.69
CA HIS A 333 -19.72 38.56 -1.25
C HIS A 333 -18.87 37.36 -0.80
N PRO A 334 -18.05 37.45 0.26
CA PRO A 334 -17.24 36.32 0.76
C PRO A 334 -18.04 35.03 1.04
N MET A 335 -19.31 35.15 1.49
CA MET A 335 -20.18 33.98 1.66
C MET A 335 -20.40 33.18 0.36
N GLN A 336 -20.34 33.84 -0.79
CA GLN A 336 -20.51 33.17 -2.10
C GLN A 336 -19.27 32.30 -2.42
N TYR A 337 -18.08 32.78 -2.04
CA TYR A 337 -16.85 31.96 -2.11
C TYR A 337 -16.93 30.76 -1.18
N LEU A 338 -17.42 30.97 0.06
CA LEU A 338 -17.56 29.86 1.03
C LEU A 338 -18.56 28.81 0.52
N LEU A 339 -19.73 29.21 0.06
CA LEU A 339 -20.76 28.28 -0.44
C LEU A 339 -20.31 27.55 -1.70
N ALA A 340 -19.64 28.22 -2.62
CA ALA A 340 -19.08 27.59 -3.81
C ALA A 340 -17.96 26.58 -3.44
N GLY A 341 -17.06 26.97 -2.54
CA GLY A 341 -16.03 26.09 -2.04
C GLY A 341 -16.58 24.89 -1.28
N ALA A 342 -17.64 25.08 -0.48
CA ALA A 342 -18.33 24.00 0.20
C ALA A 342 -18.98 23.02 -0.80
N ALA A 343 -19.61 23.51 -1.87
CA ALA A 343 -20.16 22.66 -2.93
C ALA A 343 -19.07 21.83 -3.60
N LEU A 344 -17.88 22.42 -3.86
CA LEU A 344 -16.73 21.70 -4.41
C LEU A 344 -16.18 20.66 -3.43
N ALA A 345 -16.18 20.93 -2.13
CA ALA A 345 -15.75 19.96 -1.12
C ALA A 345 -16.76 18.78 -0.99
N ILE A 346 -18.06 19.10 -0.98
CA ILE A 346 -19.14 18.11 -0.90
C ILE A 346 -19.15 17.18 -2.12
N PHE A 347 -18.69 17.65 -3.29
CA PHE A 347 -18.51 16.78 -4.46
C PHE A 347 -17.68 15.53 -4.13
N PHE A 348 -16.56 15.66 -3.40
CA PHE A 348 -15.71 14.52 -3.06
C PHE A 348 -16.39 13.57 -2.08
N LEU A 349 -17.20 14.09 -1.16
CA LEU A 349 -18.00 13.27 -0.25
C LEU A 349 -19.09 12.51 -1.01
N LEU A 350 -19.78 13.19 -1.93
CA LEU A 350 -20.80 12.58 -2.76
C LEU A 350 -20.21 11.52 -3.69
N LEU A 351 -19.03 11.80 -4.27
CA LEU A 351 -18.30 10.87 -5.11
C LEU A 351 -18.03 9.55 -4.39
N ILE A 352 -17.46 9.58 -3.17
CA ILE A 352 -17.18 8.35 -2.44
C ILE A 352 -18.45 7.61 -2.03
N SER A 353 -19.46 8.33 -1.55
CA SER A 353 -20.72 7.73 -1.13
C SER A 353 -21.44 7.01 -2.27
N LEU A 354 -21.46 7.62 -3.46
CA LEU A 354 -22.07 6.98 -4.64
C LEU A 354 -21.24 5.83 -5.19
N SER A 355 -19.89 5.92 -5.14
CA SER A 355 -19.02 4.88 -5.67
C SER A 355 -19.01 3.59 -4.85
N GLU A 356 -19.55 3.60 -3.64
CA GLU A 356 -19.81 2.38 -2.86
C GLU A 356 -20.98 1.55 -3.43
N HIS A 357 -21.87 2.18 -4.22
CA HIS A 357 -23.09 1.54 -4.75
C HIS A 357 -23.14 1.46 -6.28
N LEU A 358 -22.42 2.36 -6.96
CA LEU A 358 -22.42 2.50 -8.41
C LEU A 358 -20.98 2.40 -8.96
N PRO A 359 -20.81 2.03 -10.25
CA PRO A 359 -19.50 2.11 -10.90
C PRO A 359 -18.91 3.52 -10.78
N PHE A 360 -17.59 3.61 -10.57
CA PHE A 360 -16.90 4.88 -10.30
C PHE A 360 -17.19 5.97 -11.34
N TRP A 361 -17.21 5.62 -12.64
CA TRP A 361 -17.48 6.58 -13.71
C TRP A 361 -18.88 7.20 -13.61
N LEU A 362 -19.89 6.39 -13.23
CA LEU A 362 -21.28 6.87 -13.08
C LEU A 362 -21.43 7.73 -11.83
N SER A 363 -20.79 7.34 -10.74
CA SER A 363 -20.73 8.10 -9.48
C SER A 363 -20.07 9.46 -9.70
N TYR A 364 -18.97 9.47 -10.45
CA TYR A 364 -18.26 10.68 -10.81
C TYR A 364 -19.13 11.62 -11.66
N LEU A 365 -19.75 11.08 -12.69
CA LEU A 365 -20.63 11.85 -13.57
C LEU A 365 -21.82 12.45 -12.81
N ALA A 366 -22.47 11.67 -11.95
CA ALA A 366 -23.61 12.13 -11.16
C ALA A 366 -23.19 13.24 -10.16
N ALA A 367 -22.09 13.05 -9.44
CA ALA A 367 -21.58 14.05 -8.50
C ALA A 367 -21.14 15.34 -9.22
N ALA A 368 -20.45 15.21 -10.36
CA ALA A 368 -20.01 16.37 -11.17
C ALA A 368 -21.21 17.14 -11.73
N LEU A 369 -22.20 16.46 -12.30
CA LEU A 369 -23.42 17.11 -12.82
C LEU A 369 -24.18 17.82 -11.71
N ALA A 370 -24.35 17.21 -10.54
CA ALA A 370 -25.01 17.85 -9.40
C ALA A 370 -24.27 19.14 -8.98
N CYS A 371 -22.94 19.08 -8.84
CA CYS A 371 -22.13 20.22 -8.44
C CYS A 371 -22.11 21.31 -9.50
N VAL A 372 -21.91 20.98 -10.78
CA VAL A 372 -21.92 21.95 -11.90
C VAL A 372 -23.27 22.63 -12.01
N THR A 373 -24.38 21.90 -11.93
CA THR A 373 -25.73 22.44 -12.00
C THR A 373 -26.00 23.40 -10.85
N LEU A 374 -25.66 22.97 -9.61
CA LEU A 374 -25.83 23.79 -8.41
C LEU A 374 -25.06 25.13 -8.53
N LEU A 375 -23.79 25.07 -8.90
CA LEU A 375 -22.92 26.22 -9.02
C LEU A 375 -23.36 27.14 -10.18
N SER A 376 -23.80 26.58 -11.32
CA SER A 376 -24.30 27.33 -12.46
C SER A 376 -25.58 28.13 -12.13
N LEU A 377 -26.54 27.49 -11.47
CA LEU A 377 -27.78 28.11 -11.03
C LEU A 377 -27.52 29.18 -9.97
N TYR A 378 -26.70 28.86 -8.98
CA TYR A 378 -26.35 29.77 -7.89
C TYR A 378 -25.65 31.04 -8.42
N LEU A 379 -24.63 30.84 -9.27
CA LEU A 379 -23.89 31.97 -9.83
C LEU A 379 -24.71 32.77 -10.85
N GLY A 380 -25.55 32.11 -11.67
CA GLY A 380 -26.47 32.76 -12.58
C GLY A 380 -27.43 33.68 -11.87
N ALA A 381 -27.94 33.25 -10.71
CA ALA A 381 -28.80 34.11 -9.85
C ALA A 381 -27.99 35.26 -9.21
N ALA A 382 -26.79 34.95 -8.67
CA ALA A 382 -25.94 35.97 -8.03
C ALA A 382 -25.46 37.06 -8.99
N LEU A 383 -25.14 36.72 -10.23
CA LEU A 383 -24.72 37.65 -11.28
C LEU A 383 -25.87 38.28 -12.05
N ARG A 384 -27.12 37.96 -11.72
CA ARG A 384 -28.33 38.41 -12.40
C ARG A 384 -28.30 38.21 -13.92
N ASN A 385 -27.51 37.24 -14.39
CA ASN A 385 -27.36 36.92 -15.81
C ASN A 385 -27.14 35.42 -16.00
N ARG A 386 -28.10 34.74 -16.63
CA ARG A 386 -28.07 33.30 -16.87
C ARG A 386 -26.89 32.88 -17.75
N TRP A 387 -26.49 33.68 -18.73
CA TRP A 387 -25.36 33.39 -19.61
C TRP A 387 -24.02 33.36 -18.88
N HIS A 388 -23.82 34.22 -17.89
CA HIS A 388 -22.60 34.17 -17.07
C HIS A 388 -22.60 32.95 -16.16
N GLY A 389 -23.74 32.54 -15.62
CA GLY A 389 -23.87 31.32 -14.85
C GLY A 389 -23.57 30.06 -15.67
N THR A 390 -24.11 29.96 -16.88
CA THR A 390 -23.86 28.83 -17.79
C THR A 390 -22.41 28.79 -18.29
N ALA A 391 -21.82 29.93 -18.65
CA ALA A 391 -20.42 30.00 -19.07
C ALA A 391 -19.47 29.55 -17.92
N PHE A 392 -19.75 29.97 -16.69
CA PHE A 392 -18.99 29.55 -15.52
C PHE A 392 -19.16 28.05 -15.25
N GLY A 393 -20.40 27.56 -15.33
CA GLY A 393 -20.69 26.12 -15.22
C GLY A 393 -19.97 25.29 -16.26
N ALA A 394 -19.90 25.75 -17.51
CA ALA A 394 -19.12 25.10 -18.56
C ALA A 394 -17.61 25.05 -18.21
N GLY A 395 -17.07 26.13 -17.64
CA GLY A 395 -15.69 26.16 -17.17
C GLY A 395 -15.42 25.13 -16.05
N ILE A 396 -16.34 25.04 -15.07
CA ILE A 396 -16.25 24.03 -14.01
C ILE A 396 -16.43 22.61 -14.58
N ALA A 397 -17.35 22.40 -15.52
CA ALA A 397 -17.54 21.11 -16.17
C ALA A 397 -16.26 20.68 -16.92
N ALA A 398 -15.61 21.59 -17.64
CA ALA A 398 -14.31 21.31 -18.27
C ALA A 398 -13.25 20.94 -17.24
N LEU A 399 -13.20 21.63 -16.10
CA LEU A 399 -12.29 21.34 -15.02
C LEU A 399 -12.52 19.93 -14.44
N TYR A 400 -13.80 19.54 -14.21
CA TYR A 400 -14.14 18.17 -13.80
C TYR A 400 -13.79 17.13 -14.88
N GLY A 401 -13.94 17.44 -16.16
CA GLY A 401 -13.49 16.57 -17.25
C GLY A 401 -11.99 16.32 -17.21
N ILE A 402 -11.20 17.37 -16.98
CA ILE A 402 -9.72 17.25 -16.82
C ILE A 402 -9.38 16.43 -15.57
N LEU A 403 -10.06 16.62 -14.44
CA LEU A 403 -9.86 15.82 -13.25
C LEU A 403 -10.13 14.34 -13.52
N TYR A 404 -11.21 14.03 -14.20
CA TYR A 404 -11.54 12.66 -14.57
C TYR A 404 -10.45 12.02 -15.43
N ALA A 405 -9.95 12.76 -16.43
CA ALA A 405 -8.83 12.28 -17.25
C ALA A 405 -7.56 12.02 -16.43
N ILE A 406 -7.23 12.88 -15.45
CA ILE A 406 -6.12 12.68 -14.52
C ILE A 406 -6.32 11.41 -13.66
N LEU A 407 -7.56 11.16 -13.21
CA LEU A 407 -7.87 9.99 -12.37
C LEU A 407 -7.79 8.67 -13.14
N LEU A 408 -8.09 8.68 -14.45
CA LEU A 408 -7.96 7.51 -15.31
C LEU A 408 -6.50 7.20 -15.66
N SER A 409 -5.62 8.20 -15.67
CA SER A 409 -4.22 8.05 -16.05
C SER A 409 -3.34 7.87 -14.81
N GLU A 410 -3.11 6.62 -14.39
CA GLU A 410 -2.28 6.35 -13.21
C GLU A 410 -0.83 6.79 -13.40
N ASP A 411 -0.23 6.44 -14.54
CA ASP A 411 1.19 6.67 -14.81
C ASP A 411 1.51 8.13 -15.12
N ASN A 412 0.58 8.87 -15.72
CA ASN A 412 0.80 10.24 -16.19
C ASN A 412 0.15 11.31 -15.30
N ALA A 413 -0.39 10.94 -14.14
CA ALA A 413 -1.12 11.86 -13.26
C ALA A 413 -0.28 13.09 -12.84
N LEU A 414 1.03 12.91 -12.59
CA LEU A 414 1.94 14.00 -12.26
C LEU A 414 2.13 14.97 -13.44
N LEU A 415 2.35 14.43 -14.63
CA LEU A 415 2.53 15.22 -15.86
C LEU A 415 1.26 16.01 -16.18
N MET A 416 0.11 15.36 -16.14
CA MET A 416 -1.18 16.02 -16.39
C MET A 416 -1.50 17.08 -15.34
N GLY A 417 -1.21 16.82 -14.06
CA GLY A 417 -1.39 17.76 -12.97
C GLY A 417 -0.49 19.00 -13.09
N SER A 418 0.77 18.81 -13.45
CA SER A 418 1.72 19.92 -13.67
C SER A 418 1.35 20.75 -14.89
N LEU A 419 0.90 20.12 -15.98
CA LEU A 419 0.42 20.80 -17.18
C LEU A 419 -0.84 21.61 -16.89
N LEU A 420 -1.78 21.07 -16.11
CA LEU A 420 -2.97 21.80 -15.67
C LEU A 420 -2.59 23.03 -14.84
N LEU A 421 -1.66 22.91 -13.88
CA LEU A 421 -1.18 24.04 -13.10
C LEU A 421 -0.54 25.12 -13.97
N PHE A 422 0.29 24.72 -14.91
CA PHE A 422 0.94 25.64 -15.84
C PHE A 422 -0.10 26.36 -16.73
N ALA A 423 -1.04 25.61 -17.30
CA ALA A 423 -2.12 26.17 -18.11
C ALA A 423 -3.00 27.14 -17.31
N ALA A 424 -3.33 26.79 -16.07
CA ALA A 424 -4.09 27.64 -15.17
C ALA A 424 -3.33 28.93 -14.82
N LEU A 425 -2.03 28.85 -14.53
CA LEU A 425 -1.18 30.01 -14.28
C LEU A 425 -1.10 30.91 -15.54
N ALA A 426 -0.89 30.30 -16.70
CA ALA A 426 -0.86 31.02 -17.98
C ALA A 426 -2.20 31.72 -18.24
N ALA A 427 -3.33 31.04 -18.04
CA ALA A 427 -4.67 31.63 -18.19
C ALA A 427 -4.88 32.79 -17.21
N LEU A 428 -4.45 32.66 -15.96
CA LEU A 428 -4.54 33.74 -14.96
C LEU A 428 -3.67 34.93 -15.37
N MET A 429 -2.41 34.70 -15.76
CA MET A 429 -1.52 35.79 -16.22
C MET A 429 -2.05 36.52 -17.45
N LEU A 430 -2.50 35.77 -18.46
CA LEU A 430 -3.08 36.34 -19.67
C LEU A 430 -4.40 37.09 -19.39
N GLY A 431 -5.25 36.55 -18.52
CA GLY A 431 -6.52 37.18 -18.10
C GLY A 431 -6.32 38.44 -17.29
N THR A 432 -5.23 38.52 -16.52
CA THR A 432 -4.93 39.68 -15.66
C THR A 432 -3.98 40.70 -16.29
N ARG A 433 -3.45 40.45 -17.50
CA ARG A 433 -2.44 41.31 -18.15
C ARG A 433 -2.88 42.77 -18.38
N HIS A 434 -4.17 43.00 -18.49
CA HIS A 434 -4.76 44.34 -18.70
C HIS A 434 -5.27 44.99 -17.40
N ILE A 435 -5.09 44.35 -16.26
CA ILE A 435 -5.53 44.87 -14.97
C ILE A 435 -4.44 45.78 -14.40
N ASP A 436 -4.79 47.06 -14.20
CA ASP A 436 -3.93 47.99 -13.49
C ASP A 436 -4.00 47.72 -11.98
N TRP A 437 -3.05 46.96 -11.49
CA TRP A 437 -2.94 46.58 -10.09
C TRP A 437 -2.69 47.80 -9.17
N TYR A 438 -2.01 48.83 -9.66
CA TYR A 438 -1.77 50.07 -8.89
C TYR A 438 -3.03 50.87 -8.70
N ALA A 439 -3.89 50.95 -9.72
CA ALA A 439 -5.19 51.60 -9.61
C ALA A 439 -6.14 50.92 -8.62
N LEU A 440 -6.02 49.59 -8.47
CA LEU A 440 -6.80 48.79 -7.50
C LEU A 440 -6.32 48.97 -6.05
N VAL A 441 -5.01 49.18 -5.82
CA VAL A 441 -4.46 49.38 -4.49
C VAL A 441 -4.60 50.79 -3.99
N GLY A 442 -4.76 51.80 -4.87
CA GLY A 442 -4.80 53.23 -4.54
C GLY A 442 -3.44 53.78 -4.12
N PRO A 443 -3.19 55.10 -4.23
CA PRO A 443 -1.92 55.67 -3.78
C PRO A 443 -1.75 55.47 -2.27
N MET A 444 -0.66 54.89 -1.85
CA MET A 444 -0.21 54.95 -0.45
C MET A 444 -0.05 56.42 -0.07
N GLN A 445 -0.95 56.94 0.77
CA GLN A 445 -0.71 58.24 1.38
C GLN A 445 0.57 58.09 2.23
N PRO A 446 1.63 58.88 1.98
CA PRO A 446 2.77 58.88 2.87
C PRO A 446 2.27 59.30 4.24
N LEU A 447 2.63 58.55 5.24
CA LEU A 447 2.44 58.90 6.65
C LEU A 447 2.90 60.34 6.82
N ARG A 448 1.94 61.29 7.03
CA ARG A 448 2.23 62.66 7.37
C ARG A 448 3.14 62.60 8.61
N ARG A 449 4.44 62.82 8.41
CA ARG A 449 5.37 63.17 9.50
C ARG A 449 4.72 64.37 10.21
N GLY A 450 4.41 64.17 11.48
CA GLY A 450 3.82 65.18 12.33
C GLY A 450 4.51 66.55 12.17
N ALA A 451 3.75 67.56 11.80
CA ALA A 451 4.20 68.91 11.78
C ALA A 451 4.66 69.29 13.22
N ARG A 452 5.90 69.67 13.34
CA ARG A 452 6.41 70.32 14.54
C ARG A 452 5.58 71.55 14.79
N PRO A 453 5.11 71.86 16.02
CA PRO A 453 4.48 73.16 16.31
C PRO A 453 5.55 74.23 16.21
N THR A 454 5.35 75.17 15.30
CA THR A 454 6.08 76.44 15.22
C THR A 454 5.69 77.31 16.41
N HIS A 455 6.69 77.64 17.26
CA HIS A 455 6.62 78.66 18.26
C HIS A 455 6.40 80.01 17.57
N THR A 456 5.28 80.68 17.80
CA THR A 456 5.07 82.10 17.60
C THR A 456 5.24 82.78 18.95
N GLN A 457 6.31 83.59 19.04
CA GLN A 457 6.49 84.64 20.10
C GLN A 457 5.48 85.78 19.85
N GLY A 458 5.01 86.35 20.95
CA GLY A 458 4.24 87.58 20.96
C GLY A 458 3.46 87.74 22.26
N GLU A 459 4.13 88.33 23.19
CA GLU A 459 4.00 89.64 23.96
C GLU A 459 2.91 89.66 25.04
N ALA A 460 3.42 89.75 26.23
CA ALA A 460 3.14 90.67 27.40
C ALA A 460 1.66 90.95 27.74
N ASP A 461 1.16 90.66 28.93
CA ASP A 461 1.22 91.65 30.07
C ASP A 461 0.40 91.09 31.28
N THR A 462 0.96 91.50 32.51
CA THR A 462 0.30 91.64 33.82
C THR A 462 -0.13 90.43 34.63
N ALA A 463 0.61 90.20 35.70
CA ALA A 463 0.29 89.54 36.96
C ALA A 463 -0.77 90.34 37.79
N PRO A 464 -1.12 90.04 39.09
CA PRO A 464 -0.69 88.92 39.98
C PRO A 464 -1.82 88.33 40.91
N HIS A 465 -1.46 87.42 41.74
CA HIS A 465 -1.83 87.07 43.13
C HIS A 465 -2.31 85.63 43.32
N ALA A 466 -1.46 84.94 43.98
CA ALA A 466 -1.31 84.57 45.42
C ALA A 466 -2.17 83.38 45.88
N ALA A 467 -1.51 82.54 46.44
CA ALA A 467 -1.54 81.78 47.73
C ALA A 467 -1.91 80.31 47.52
N GLU A 468 -1.00 79.49 47.83
CA GLU A 468 -0.51 78.92 49.11
C GLU A 468 -1.16 77.59 49.51
N VAL A 469 -0.25 76.68 49.81
CA VAL A 469 -0.24 75.65 50.88
C VAL A 469 -1.02 74.38 50.62
N ASP A 470 -0.62 73.17 50.82
CA ASP A 470 0.52 72.54 51.56
C ASP A 470 0.32 70.98 51.40
N ALA A 471 1.40 70.32 51.64
CA ALA A 471 1.59 69.03 52.29
C ALA A 471 1.37 67.74 51.56
N SER A 472 2.50 67.14 51.33
CA SER A 472 2.77 65.68 51.38
C SER A 472 2.46 65.09 52.78
N PRO A 473 2.72 63.84 53.10
CA PRO A 473 3.23 62.64 52.38
C PRO A 473 2.65 61.28 52.88
N GLY A 474 3.22 60.21 52.43
CA GLY A 474 3.25 58.88 53.07
C GLY A 474 2.78 57.77 52.19
N ALA A 475 3.58 56.96 51.74
CA ALA A 475 4.45 55.90 52.29
C ALA A 475 3.83 54.51 52.16
N GLU A 476 4.62 53.65 51.59
CA GLU A 476 4.87 52.20 51.85
C GLU A 476 3.89 51.19 51.25
N ALA A 477 4.37 50.35 50.44
CA ALA A 477 5.21 49.14 50.59
C ALA A 477 4.45 47.82 50.53
N GLY A 478 5.04 46.86 49.91
CA GLY A 478 4.79 45.42 50.06
C GLY A 478 4.33 44.73 48.78
N ALA A 479 5.17 44.21 47.96
CA ALA A 479 5.83 42.91 48.00
C ALA A 479 4.85 41.73 48.05
N GLU A 480 4.77 40.93 47.00
CA GLU A 480 5.26 39.56 47.02
C GLU A 480 4.77 38.77 45.82
N LYS A 481 5.66 38.16 45.12
CA LYS A 481 5.48 36.93 44.31
C LYS A 481 5.43 35.75 45.33
N PRO A 482 5.10 34.45 45.01
CA PRO A 482 5.34 33.77 43.74
C PRO A 482 4.37 32.59 43.40
N GLN A 483 4.62 32.03 42.23
CA GLN A 483 4.61 30.59 41.81
C GLN A 483 3.41 29.68 42.19
N VAL A 484 2.79 29.07 41.22
CA VAL A 484 3.03 27.69 40.73
C VAL A 484 2.65 27.64 39.26
#